data_20571eb2be4e14c802fcf5511a1b929e
#
_entry.id   20571eb2be4e14c802fcf5511a1b929e
#
_cell.length_a   1.000
_cell.length_b   1.000
_cell.length_c   1.000
_cell.angle_alpha   90.00
_cell.angle_beta   90.00
_cell.angle_gamma   90.00
#
_symmetry.space_group_name_H-M   'P 1'
#
loop_
_entity.id
_entity.type
_entity.pdbx_description
1 polymer ?
#
loop_
_entity_poly.entity_id
_entity_poly.type
_entity_poly.pdbx_seq_one_letter_code
_entity_poly.pdbx_strand_id
1 'polypeptide(L)'
;MNNHRYKITGVIVYIFLLIEITSCREKETPINISTTTLCAVPNPVNITVTPDGRHTMFVVTEGNKQHVVFDGVAGPEFEGVYVERSFMLSPDGKRTAYIVASNIPAPNNCKTCGPPGKWRAIIDNHFEPEYEKILNIAFSNDAKQFAYAAMKKRNDGSNFWTVVVNGHEEGCYNAISKLSPQFNLDGKKIVSVVRRENQKSIVVVNNTESEDYDYIGYGIPIFSPDGKHMAYSARDFKTNLAIVVFDGKAGNPYNAVPERSLVFSPDSKSFAYGAQIANNWQVVANNVPEEKYLKVDNIQYSPDGKHLTYKAQKGGKWMVVTDGKEGFAVDSLMKGFPVFSADGKNTAYGYKKSGKWHVVVEQVDTQENINQQFFISNFEKGYDEIIACFFSPDNKHLSFIVREGNKKKVINDGIAENEFDDIVPNLTYSPDSKHIAYLARIKEAGDKKKLVVLDGSPGPEFDDILNENLSFILFSRDSRHVSYAAASHGKWSYIIDGQSMKAAYDTICNLVDAGLNGFESIAVNDGKLYLLKWGFGG
;
A
#
# COMPACT_ATOMS: atom_id res chain seq x y z
N MET A 1 -43.91 -59.63 51.52
CA MET A 1 -42.97 -60.47 52.26
C MET A 1 -41.83 -60.88 51.35
N ASN A 2 -40.64 -60.71 51.85
CA ASN A 2 -39.33 -61.14 51.40
C ASN A 2 -38.67 -60.46 50.22
N ASN A 3 -37.70 -59.63 50.65
CA ASN A 3 -36.52 -59.14 49.95
C ASN A 3 -35.62 -60.28 49.43
N HIS A 4 -35.11 -60.15 48.23
CA HIS A 4 -33.78 -60.66 47.91
C HIS A 4 -33.02 -59.62 47.06
N ARG A 5 -31.96 -59.04 47.66
CA ARG A 5 -30.89 -58.31 47.01
C ARG A 5 -29.99 -59.30 46.29
N TYR A 6 -29.71 -59.12 45.02
CA TYR A 6 -28.51 -59.62 44.36
C TYR A 6 -27.61 -58.49 43.96
N LYS A 7 -26.37 -58.50 44.54
CA LYS A 7 -25.21 -57.77 44.06
C LYS A 7 -24.73 -58.43 42.78
N ILE A 8 -24.66 -57.70 41.68
CA ILE A 8 -23.88 -58.09 40.52
C ILE A 8 -22.74 -57.12 40.35
N THR A 9 -21.51 -57.65 40.56
CA THR A 9 -20.24 -57.03 40.28
C THR A 9 -20.09 -56.95 38.75
N GLY A 10 -20.26 -55.78 38.18
CA GLY A 10 -20.07 -55.59 36.76
C GLY A 10 -18.61 -55.22 36.46
N VAL A 11 -17.97 -56.08 35.71
CA VAL A 11 -16.70 -55.82 35.04
C VAL A 11 -16.97 -54.84 33.87
N ILE A 12 -16.43 -53.65 33.93
CA ILE A 12 -16.45 -52.69 32.82
C ILE A 12 -15.33 -53.09 31.87
N VAL A 13 -15.71 -53.71 30.73
CA VAL A 13 -14.81 -53.91 29.60
C VAL A 13 -14.80 -52.65 28.78
N TYR A 14 -13.66 -51.91 28.81
CA TYR A 14 -13.40 -50.83 27.86
C TYR A 14 -13.10 -51.47 26.50
N ILE A 15 -14.05 -51.39 25.59
CA ILE A 15 -13.80 -51.65 24.17
C ILE A 15 -13.20 -50.36 23.62
N PHE A 16 -11.88 -50.32 23.43
CA PHE A 16 -11.24 -49.35 22.58
C PHE A 16 -11.66 -49.62 21.13
N LEU A 17 -12.62 -48.85 20.64
CA LEU A 17 -12.82 -48.74 19.21
C LEU A 17 -11.66 -47.91 18.68
N LEU A 18 -10.65 -48.54 18.11
CA LEU A 18 -9.71 -47.90 17.20
C LEU A 18 -10.52 -47.50 15.96
N ILE A 19 -11.00 -46.24 15.96
CA ILE A 19 -11.38 -45.60 14.73
C ILE A 19 -10.05 -45.26 14.05
N GLU A 20 -9.63 -46.12 13.11
CA GLU A 20 -8.69 -45.67 12.08
C GLU A 20 -9.37 -44.55 11.33
N ILE A 21 -9.01 -43.31 11.70
CA ILE A 21 -9.23 -42.16 10.84
C ILE A 21 -8.25 -42.34 9.69
N THR A 22 -8.68 -43.11 8.68
CA THR A 22 -8.12 -42.93 7.34
C THR A 22 -8.45 -41.50 6.96
N SER A 23 -7.49 -40.59 7.20
CA SER A 23 -7.51 -39.30 6.56
C SER A 23 -7.61 -39.60 5.07
N CYS A 24 -8.74 -39.29 4.45
CA CYS A 24 -8.78 -39.03 3.03
C CYS A 24 -7.84 -37.85 2.83
N ARG A 25 -6.59 -38.12 2.55
CA ARG A 25 -5.74 -37.16 1.84
C ARG A 25 -6.45 -36.97 0.50
N GLU A 26 -7.16 -35.88 0.36
CA GLU A 26 -7.50 -35.40 -0.98
C GLU A 26 -6.18 -35.44 -1.77
N LYS A 27 -6.24 -36.03 -2.96
CA LYS A 27 -5.08 -36.09 -3.86
C LYS A 27 -4.58 -34.71 -4.01
N GLU A 28 -3.35 -34.45 -3.51
CA GLU A 28 -2.66 -33.19 -3.73
C GLU A 28 -2.71 -32.91 -5.23
N THR A 29 -3.36 -31.84 -5.62
CA THR A 29 -3.37 -31.39 -7.02
C THR A 29 -1.93 -31.10 -7.40
N PRO A 30 -1.39 -31.70 -8.47
CA PRO A 30 0.01 -31.51 -8.83
C PRO A 30 0.25 -30.02 -9.14
N ILE A 31 1.21 -29.41 -8.44
CA ILE A 31 1.65 -28.06 -8.72
C ILE A 31 2.44 -28.08 -10.02
N ASN A 32 1.90 -27.50 -11.07
CA ASN A 32 2.60 -27.38 -12.35
C ASN A 32 3.52 -26.16 -12.31
N ILE A 33 4.83 -26.38 -12.35
CA ILE A 33 5.84 -25.33 -12.39
C ILE A 33 6.41 -25.27 -13.80
N SER A 34 6.37 -24.10 -14.40
CA SER A 34 7.12 -23.79 -15.62
C SER A 34 8.14 -22.70 -15.33
N THR A 35 9.33 -22.87 -15.86
CA THR A 35 10.42 -21.89 -15.77
C THR A 35 10.82 -21.50 -17.18
N THR A 36 10.71 -20.23 -17.51
CA THR A 36 11.13 -19.68 -18.81
C THR A 36 12.32 -18.76 -18.58
N THR A 37 13.45 -19.04 -19.23
CA THR A 37 14.57 -18.10 -19.26
C THR A 37 14.21 -16.93 -20.17
N LEU A 38 14.12 -15.72 -19.60
CA LEU A 38 13.81 -14.52 -20.36
C LEU A 38 15.03 -13.99 -21.09
N CYS A 39 16.17 -13.94 -20.42
CA CYS A 39 17.44 -13.51 -21.02
C CYS A 39 18.63 -13.86 -20.12
N ALA A 40 19.84 -13.88 -20.71
CA ALA A 40 21.08 -13.85 -19.94
C ALA A 40 21.41 -12.38 -19.65
N VAL A 41 21.53 -12.02 -18.38
CA VAL A 41 21.76 -10.63 -17.98
C VAL A 41 22.87 -10.60 -16.94
N PRO A 42 24.04 -10.09 -17.27
CA PRO A 42 25.04 -9.81 -16.25
C PRO A 42 24.55 -8.63 -15.39
N ASN A 43 24.22 -8.91 -14.14
CA ASN A 43 23.83 -7.92 -13.12
C ASN A 43 22.69 -6.96 -13.53
N PRO A 44 21.44 -7.44 -13.68
CA PRO A 44 20.31 -6.56 -13.95
C PRO A 44 20.07 -5.64 -12.75
N VAL A 45 19.90 -4.35 -13.02
CA VAL A 45 19.52 -3.36 -12.02
C VAL A 45 18.16 -2.77 -12.36
N ASN A 46 17.37 -2.44 -11.31
CA ASN A 46 16.06 -1.81 -11.45
C ASN A 46 15.05 -2.59 -12.30
N ILE A 47 14.74 -3.79 -11.88
CA ILE A 47 13.74 -4.62 -12.55
C ILE A 47 12.35 -4.10 -12.20
N THR A 48 11.56 -3.79 -13.23
CA THR A 48 10.14 -3.43 -13.13
C THR A 48 9.32 -4.50 -13.84
N VAL A 49 8.23 -4.90 -13.21
CA VAL A 49 7.29 -5.90 -13.73
C VAL A 49 5.89 -5.30 -13.71
N THR A 50 5.09 -5.59 -14.73
CA THR A 50 3.67 -5.21 -14.69
C THR A 50 2.93 -5.95 -13.58
N PRO A 51 1.84 -5.39 -13.04
CA PRO A 51 1.04 -6.05 -12.00
C PRO A 51 0.50 -7.43 -12.41
N ASP A 52 0.32 -7.68 -13.70
CA ASP A 52 -0.10 -8.96 -14.26
C ASP A 52 1.07 -9.93 -14.55
N GLY A 53 2.32 -9.53 -14.23
CA GLY A 53 3.52 -10.34 -14.42
C GLY A 53 3.93 -10.59 -15.87
N ARG A 54 3.23 -10.01 -16.86
CA ARG A 54 3.41 -10.36 -18.29
C ARG A 54 4.52 -9.60 -18.96
N HIS A 55 4.86 -8.42 -18.48
CA HIS A 55 5.86 -7.55 -19.08
C HIS A 55 6.95 -7.20 -18.10
N THR A 56 8.19 -7.18 -18.59
CA THR A 56 9.38 -6.90 -17.78
C THR A 56 10.21 -5.80 -18.42
N MET A 57 10.70 -4.88 -17.62
CA MET A 57 11.64 -3.86 -18.04
C MET A 57 12.77 -3.74 -17.01
N PHE A 58 14.02 -3.74 -17.45
CA PHE A 58 15.19 -3.62 -16.58
C PHE A 58 16.37 -2.98 -17.31
N VAL A 59 17.34 -2.51 -16.53
CA VAL A 59 18.56 -1.90 -17.05
C VAL A 59 19.70 -2.91 -16.98
N VAL A 60 20.45 -3.01 -18.06
CA VAL A 60 21.70 -3.77 -18.15
C VAL A 60 22.87 -2.81 -18.25
N THR A 61 23.94 -3.10 -17.54
CA THR A 61 25.21 -2.36 -17.63
C THR A 61 26.27 -3.23 -18.27
N GLU A 62 26.79 -2.79 -19.40
CA GLU A 62 27.89 -3.46 -20.14
C GLU A 62 29.07 -2.47 -20.30
N GLY A 63 30.13 -2.73 -19.55
CA GLY A 63 31.26 -1.79 -19.50
C GLY A 63 30.83 -0.43 -18.92
N ASN A 64 30.98 0.63 -19.70
CA ASN A 64 30.58 2.00 -19.30
C ASN A 64 29.24 2.43 -19.89
N LYS A 65 28.50 1.50 -20.52
CA LYS A 65 27.22 1.79 -21.15
C LYS A 65 26.08 1.05 -20.50
N GLN A 66 24.90 1.60 -20.64
CA GLN A 66 23.65 1.04 -20.16
C GLN A 66 22.62 0.96 -21.28
N HIS A 67 21.81 -0.06 -21.27
CA HIS A 67 20.64 -0.17 -22.13
C HIS A 67 19.45 -0.72 -21.35
N VAL A 68 18.27 -0.39 -21.83
CA VAL A 68 17.02 -0.91 -21.29
C VAL A 68 16.64 -2.15 -22.08
N VAL A 69 16.29 -3.21 -21.36
CA VAL A 69 15.71 -4.41 -21.94
C VAL A 69 14.22 -4.45 -21.60
N PHE A 70 13.39 -4.60 -22.61
CA PHE A 70 11.95 -4.77 -22.47
C PHE A 70 11.54 -6.12 -23.08
N ASP A 71 10.91 -6.98 -22.29
CA ASP A 71 10.48 -8.33 -22.66
C ASP A 71 11.57 -9.14 -23.38
N GLY A 72 12.79 -9.01 -22.89
CA GLY A 72 13.98 -9.70 -23.45
C GLY A 72 14.57 -9.03 -24.69
N VAL A 73 14.01 -7.94 -25.18
CA VAL A 73 14.55 -7.18 -26.33
C VAL A 73 15.36 -6.00 -25.83
N ALA A 74 16.65 -5.96 -26.20
CA ALA A 74 17.54 -4.86 -25.84
C ALA A 74 17.26 -3.61 -26.68
N GLY A 75 17.16 -2.48 -26.00
CA GLY A 75 17.08 -1.15 -26.61
C GLY A 75 18.45 -0.56 -26.94
N PRO A 76 18.50 0.71 -27.37
CA PRO A 76 19.75 1.42 -27.65
C PRO A 76 20.64 1.55 -26.41
N GLU A 77 21.96 1.69 -26.66
CA GLU A 77 22.96 1.92 -25.62
C GLU A 77 23.09 3.41 -25.27
N PHE A 78 23.22 3.70 -23.98
CA PHE A 78 23.39 5.04 -23.42
C PHE A 78 24.57 5.10 -22.44
N GLU A 79 25.08 6.28 -22.18
CA GLU A 79 26.08 6.50 -21.11
C GLU A 79 25.46 6.36 -19.71
N GLY A 80 24.13 6.56 -19.58
CA GLY A 80 23.39 6.33 -18.35
C GLY A 80 21.90 6.40 -18.53
N VAL A 81 21.21 5.52 -17.81
CA VAL A 81 19.74 5.48 -17.70
C VAL A 81 19.37 5.97 -16.32
N TYR A 82 18.51 6.98 -16.26
CA TYR A 82 18.01 7.51 -14.98
C TYR A 82 16.77 6.72 -14.53
N VAL A 83 16.88 6.01 -13.42
CA VAL A 83 15.86 5.05 -12.98
C VAL A 83 14.94 5.55 -11.88
N GLU A 84 15.29 6.66 -11.21
CA GLU A 84 14.44 7.23 -10.17
C GLU A 84 13.20 7.91 -10.77
N ARG A 85 11.98 7.38 -10.50
CA ARG A 85 10.66 7.94 -10.87
C ARG A 85 10.39 8.14 -12.37
N SER A 86 11.25 7.63 -13.23
CA SER A 86 11.15 7.85 -14.68
C SER A 86 11.45 6.61 -15.50
N PHE A 87 11.52 5.47 -14.84
CA PHE A 87 11.70 4.17 -15.44
C PHE A 87 10.43 3.37 -15.19
N MET A 88 9.54 3.30 -16.19
CA MET A 88 8.21 2.76 -15.99
C MET A 88 7.62 2.09 -17.22
N LEU A 89 6.72 1.17 -16.95
CA LEU A 89 5.78 0.62 -17.92
C LEU A 89 4.44 1.37 -17.82
N SER A 90 3.73 1.44 -18.96
CA SER A 90 2.34 1.90 -18.93
C SER A 90 1.46 0.94 -18.11
N PRO A 91 0.29 1.36 -17.62
CA PRO A 91 -0.60 0.50 -16.85
C PRO A 91 -1.02 -0.80 -17.54
N ASP A 92 -1.10 -0.82 -18.88
CA ASP A 92 -1.39 -2.01 -19.67
C ASP A 92 -0.14 -2.83 -20.06
N GLY A 93 1.04 -2.40 -19.59
CA GLY A 93 2.33 -3.04 -19.81
C GLY A 93 2.90 -2.94 -21.22
N LYS A 94 2.22 -2.32 -22.19
CA LYS A 94 2.60 -2.35 -23.60
C LYS A 94 3.53 -1.22 -24.01
N ARG A 95 3.63 -0.18 -23.21
CA ARG A 95 4.45 1.00 -23.49
C ARG A 95 5.55 1.16 -22.46
N THR A 96 6.67 1.71 -22.89
CA THR A 96 7.85 1.96 -22.05
C THR A 96 8.16 3.44 -21.99
N ALA A 97 8.62 3.91 -20.84
CA ALA A 97 9.16 5.26 -20.68
C ALA A 97 10.36 5.26 -19.74
N TYR A 98 11.42 5.95 -20.16
CA TYR A 98 12.61 6.14 -19.33
C TYR A 98 13.39 7.40 -19.75
N ILE A 99 14.24 7.87 -18.87
CA ILE A 99 15.08 9.05 -19.11
C ILE A 99 16.52 8.61 -19.26
N VAL A 100 17.18 9.16 -20.26
CA VAL A 100 18.61 9.01 -20.48
C VAL A 100 19.30 10.37 -20.46
N ALA A 101 20.58 10.38 -20.12
CA ALA A 101 21.39 11.57 -20.21
C ALA A 101 22.64 11.28 -21.06
N SER A 102 23.04 12.27 -21.87
CA SER A 102 24.30 12.26 -22.64
C SER A 102 25.39 12.97 -21.85
N ASN A 103 26.63 12.45 -21.90
CA ASN A 103 27.83 13.01 -21.25
C ASN A 103 27.75 13.04 -19.70
N ILE A 104 27.68 11.85 -19.09
CA ILE A 104 27.77 11.73 -17.63
C ILE A 104 29.20 11.35 -17.24
N PRO A 105 29.96 12.22 -16.53
CA PRO A 105 31.01 11.72 -15.66
C PRO A 105 30.33 10.99 -14.49
N ALA A 106 30.75 9.75 -14.19
CA ALA A 106 30.24 9.00 -13.05
C ALA A 106 30.30 9.85 -11.76
N PRO A 107 29.18 10.10 -11.06
CA PRO A 107 29.21 10.94 -9.87
C PRO A 107 29.84 10.15 -8.73
N ASN A 108 30.98 10.61 -8.26
CA ASN A 108 31.47 10.25 -6.94
C ASN A 108 30.48 10.80 -5.88
N ASN A 109 29.65 9.92 -5.34
CA ASN A 109 28.87 10.09 -4.08
C ASN A 109 27.77 11.16 -3.95
N CYS A 110 27.11 11.61 -5.00
CA CYS A 110 25.94 12.46 -4.80
C CYS A 110 24.62 11.73 -5.08
N LYS A 111 23.87 11.37 -4.01
CA LYS A 111 22.54 10.69 -4.11
C LYS A 111 21.40 11.59 -4.64
N THR A 112 21.63 12.88 -4.86
CA THR A 112 20.60 13.87 -5.24
C THR A 112 20.96 14.72 -6.45
N CYS A 113 22.17 14.60 -6.99
CA CYS A 113 22.62 15.36 -8.15
C CYS A 113 22.31 14.53 -9.40
N GLY A 114 21.40 15.01 -10.24
CA GLY A 114 21.26 14.47 -11.58
C GLY A 114 22.55 14.71 -12.40
N PRO A 115 22.83 13.89 -13.41
CA PRO A 115 24.05 13.99 -14.20
C PRO A 115 24.17 15.34 -14.92
N PRO A 116 25.38 15.89 -15.05
CA PRO A 116 25.63 17.00 -15.95
C PRO A 116 25.50 16.52 -17.40
N GLY A 117 24.64 17.15 -18.18
CA GLY A 117 24.44 16.79 -19.60
C GLY A 117 23.05 17.16 -20.07
N LYS A 118 22.77 16.89 -21.33
CA LYS A 118 21.42 16.99 -21.88
C LYS A 118 20.63 15.74 -21.55
N TRP A 119 19.36 15.95 -21.22
CA TRP A 119 18.44 14.89 -20.85
C TRP A 119 17.43 14.64 -21.96
N ARG A 120 17.10 13.38 -22.16
CA ARG A 120 16.12 12.97 -23.16
C ARG A 120 15.20 11.89 -22.58
N ALA A 121 13.91 12.05 -22.82
CA ALA A 121 12.95 10.99 -22.57
C ALA A 121 12.94 10.03 -23.77
N ILE A 122 12.81 8.75 -23.47
CA ILE A 122 12.63 7.69 -24.47
C ILE A 122 11.25 7.09 -24.20
N ILE A 123 10.36 7.17 -25.18
CA ILE A 123 9.00 6.62 -25.11
C ILE A 123 8.84 5.59 -26.20
N ASP A 124 8.58 4.33 -25.87
CA ASP A 124 8.43 3.24 -26.84
C ASP A 124 9.59 3.15 -27.83
N ASN A 125 10.82 3.31 -27.35
CA ASN A 125 12.06 3.42 -28.12
C ASN A 125 12.14 4.64 -29.09
N HIS A 126 11.20 5.59 -29.01
CA HIS A 126 11.29 6.86 -29.72
C HIS A 126 11.99 7.91 -28.88
N PHE A 127 12.88 8.67 -29.52
CA PHE A 127 13.69 9.70 -28.88
C PHE A 127 12.93 11.03 -28.86
N GLU A 128 12.55 11.49 -27.67
CA GLU A 128 12.00 12.82 -27.46
C GLU A 128 13.10 13.91 -27.62
N PRO A 129 12.76 15.20 -27.75
CA PRO A 129 13.75 16.29 -27.79
C PRO A 129 14.68 16.32 -26.58
N GLU A 130 15.82 16.97 -26.74
CA GLU A 130 16.79 17.20 -25.65
C GLU A 130 16.45 18.40 -24.81
N TYR A 131 16.61 18.25 -23.49
CA TYR A 131 16.35 19.28 -22.48
C TYR A 131 17.50 19.43 -21.50
N GLU A 132 17.57 20.55 -20.78
CA GLU A 132 18.54 20.75 -19.69
C GLU A 132 18.27 19.78 -18.52
N LYS A 133 17.00 19.43 -18.29
CA LYS A 133 16.57 18.47 -17.29
C LYS A 133 15.18 17.94 -17.62
N ILE A 134 14.91 16.70 -17.24
CA ILE A 134 13.58 16.12 -17.28
C ILE A 134 13.24 15.59 -15.90
N LEU A 135 11.98 15.74 -15.49
CA LEU A 135 11.43 15.20 -14.26
C LEU A 135 10.15 14.43 -14.57
N ASN A 136 9.88 13.42 -13.78
CA ASN A 136 8.61 12.74 -13.63
C ASN A 136 7.85 12.48 -14.94
N ILE A 137 8.14 11.37 -15.59
CA ILE A 137 7.31 10.87 -16.68
C ILE A 137 6.04 10.23 -16.08
N ALA A 138 4.92 10.38 -16.75
CA ALA A 138 3.65 9.75 -16.40
C ALA A 138 2.94 9.23 -17.65
N PHE A 139 2.30 8.06 -17.54
CA PHE A 139 1.31 7.59 -18.50
C PHE A 139 -0.11 7.82 -17.96
N SER A 140 -1.06 8.05 -18.86
CA SER A 140 -2.48 7.97 -18.52
C SER A 140 -2.87 6.51 -18.21
N ASN A 141 -3.91 6.31 -17.39
CA ASN A 141 -4.37 4.96 -17.02
C ASN A 141 -4.82 4.09 -18.20
N ASP A 142 -5.29 4.71 -19.27
CA ASP A 142 -5.62 4.02 -20.53
C ASP A 142 -4.42 3.81 -21.45
N ALA A 143 -3.20 4.15 -20.97
CA ALA A 143 -1.93 4.07 -21.67
C ALA A 143 -1.82 4.86 -22.98
N LYS A 144 -2.83 5.69 -23.34
CA LYS A 144 -2.82 6.40 -24.62
C LYS A 144 -1.95 7.65 -24.61
N GLN A 145 -1.83 8.30 -23.47
CA GLN A 145 -1.09 9.55 -23.31
C GLN A 145 0.12 9.38 -22.42
N PHE A 146 1.13 10.22 -22.65
CA PHE A 146 2.26 10.39 -21.77
C PHE A 146 2.55 11.86 -21.55
N ALA A 147 3.16 12.17 -20.42
CA ALA A 147 3.61 13.51 -20.10
C ALA A 147 4.84 13.52 -19.22
N TYR A 148 5.64 14.58 -19.33
CA TYR A 148 6.79 14.81 -18.46
C TYR A 148 7.07 16.31 -18.29
N ALA A 149 7.80 16.67 -17.24
CA ALA A 149 8.28 18.03 -17.04
C ALA A 149 9.68 18.19 -17.61
N ALA A 150 9.91 19.21 -18.40
CA ALA A 150 11.18 19.49 -19.05
C ALA A 150 11.68 20.91 -18.75
N MET A 151 12.99 21.05 -18.53
CA MET A 151 13.66 22.34 -18.31
C MET A 151 14.39 22.77 -19.56
N LYS A 152 14.22 24.04 -19.93
CA LYS A 152 14.89 24.69 -21.08
C LYS A 152 15.63 25.94 -20.62
N LYS A 153 16.57 26.39 -21.45
CA LYS A 153 17.22 27.68 -21.32
C LYS A 153 16.51 28.74 -22.17
N ARG A 154 16.35 29.96 -21.60
CA ARG A 154 15.98 31.17 -22.33
C ARG A 154 17.20 31.77 -23.03
N ASN A 155 16.97 32.71 -23.91
CA ASN A 155 18.05 33.46 -24.62
C ASN A 155 18.95 34.27 -23.65
N ASP A 156 18.43 34.67 -22.50
CA ASP A 156 19.18 35.36 -21.45
C ASP A 156 20.01 34.43 -20.55
N GLY A 157 19.95 33.10 -20.80
CA GLY A 157 20.64 32.08 -20.04
C GLY A 157 19.88 31.58 -18.82
N SER A 158 18.73 32.17 -18.45
CA SER A 158 17.88 31.70 -17.36
C SER A 158 17.15 30.40 -17.74
N ASN A 159 16.81 29.60 -16.72
CA ASN A 159 16.07 28.34 -16.93
C ASN A 159 14.57 28.55 -16.74
N PHE A 160 13.77 27.79 -17.50
CA PHE A 160 12.35 27.66 -17.28
C PHE A 160 11.89 26.21 -17.46
N TRP A 161 10.73 25.90 -16.91
CA TRP A 161 10.10 24.60 -17.03
C TRP A 161 8.92 24.67 -17.99
N THR A 162 8.72 23.58 -18.73
CA THR A 162 7.52 23.33 -19.54
C THR A 162 6.99 21.94 -19.23
N VAL A 163 5.72 21.71 -19.46
CA VAL A 163 5.10 20.37 -19.45
C VAL A 163 5.04 19.89 -20.89
N VAL A 164 5.51 18.68 -21.11
CA VAL A 164 5.41 18.06 -22.45
C VAL A 164 4.31 16.99 -22.38
N VAL A 165 3.33 17.10 -23.26
CA VAL A 165 2.21 16.17 -23.37
C VAL A 165 2.20 15.57 -24.77
N ASN A 166 2.40 14.26 -24.91
CA ASN A 166 2.47 13.58 -26.22
C ASN A 166 3.43 14.27 -27.22
N GLY A 167 4.60 14.73 -26.73
CA GLY A 167 5.61 15.44 -27.53
C GLY A 167 5.35 16.94 -27.75
N HIS A 168 4.24 17.50 -27.25
CA HIS A 168 3.91 18.92 -27.37
C HIS A 168 4.23 19.67 -26.07
N GLU A 169 4.98 20.76 -26.17
CA GLU A 169 5.34 21.62 -25.03
C GLU A 169 4.21 22.57 -24.66
N GLU A 170 3.89 22.66 -23.37
CA GLU A 170 2.84 23.50 -22.80
C GLU A 170 3.36 24.34 -21.63
N GLY A 171 3.11 25.64 -21.70
CA GLY A 171 3.44 26.60 -20.63
C GLY A 171 4.93 26.93 -20.53
N CYS A 172 5.21 27.96 -19.71
CA CYS A 172 6.55 28.45 -19.41
C CYS A 172 6.58 28.94 -17.96
N TYR A 173 7.25 28.18 -17.07
CA TYR A 173 7.16 28.36 -15.63
C TYR A 173 8.54 28.46 -14.99
N ASN A 174 8.67 29.21 -13.90
CA ASN A 174 9.91 29.34 -13.16
C ASN A 174 10.30 28.08 -12.38
N ALA A 175 9.30 27.35 -11.92
CA ALA A 175 9.49 26.06 -11.24
C ALA A 175 8.30 25.14 -11.47
N ILE A 176 8.53 23.86 -11.27
CA ILE A 176 7.50 22.81 -11.30
C ILE A 176 7.68 21.87 -10.11
N SER A 177 6.59 21.36 -9.56
CA SER A 177 6.63 20.35 -8.52
C SER A 177 7.28 19.07 -9.02
N LYS A 178 8.10 18.43 -8.17
CA LYS A 178 8.76 17.15 -8.48
C LYS A 178 7.78 16.00 -8.76
N LEU A 179 6.50 16.16 -8.39
CA LEU A 179 5.45 15.18 -8.60
C LEU A 179 4.59 15.48 -9.83
N SER A 180 4.84 16.61 -10.51
CA SER A 180 4.14 17.02 -11.73
C SER A 180 4.91 16.62 -12.99
N PRO A 181 4.22 16.35 -14.10
CA PRO A 181 2.78 16.24 -14.26
C PRO A 181 2.19 14.92 -13.76
N GLN A 182 0.87 14.89 -13.55
CA GLN A 182 0.10 13.68 -13.26
C GLN A 182 -1.19 13.63 -14.06
N PHE A 183 -1.61 12.42 -14.43
CA PHE A 183 -2.93 12.19 -14.97
C PHE A 183 -3.93 11.86 -13.86
N ASN A 184 -5.18 12.26 -14.01
CA ASN A 184 -6.26 11.74 -13.20
C ASN A 184 -6.58 10.28 -13.58
N LEU A 185 -7.42 9.60 -12.78
CA LEU A 185 -7.68 8.17 -12.95
C LEU A 185 -8.37 7.81 -14.28
N ASP A 186 -9.19 8.69 -14.87
CA ASP A 186 -9.80 8.45 -16.17
C ASP A 186 -8.90 8.86 -17.36
N GLY A 187 -7.70 9.37 -17.09
CA GLY A 187 -6.69 9.77 -18.09
C GLY A 187 -7.04 11.03 -18.88
N LYS A 188 -8.15 11.73 -18.57
CA LYS A 188 -8.61 12.89 -19.36
C LYS A 188 -8.07 14.23 -18.88
N LYS A 189 -7.63 14.30 -17.63
CA LYS A 189 -7.04 15.51 -17.05
C LYS A 189 -5.59 15.28 -16.76
N ILE A 190 -4.75 16.19 -17.21
CA ILE A 190 -3.35 16.30 -16.79
C ILE A 190 -3.23 17.49 -15.85
N VAL A 191 -2.54 17.30 -14.73
CA VAL A 191 -2.41 18.29 -13.68
C VAL A 191 -0.94 18.52 -13.35
N SER A 192 -0.57 19.78 -13.26
CA SER A 192 0.74 20.21 -12.83
C SER A 192 0.63 21.32 -11.78
N VAL A 193 1.49 21.29 -10.78
CA VAL A 193 1.70 22.41 -9.86
C VAL A 193 2.97 23.10 -10.27
N VAL A 194 2.84 24.36 -10.63
CA VAL A 194 3.93 25.16 -11.18
C VAL A 194 4.05 26.50 -10.44
N ARG A 195 5.18 27.18 -10.61
CA ARG A 195 5.42 28.51 -10.07
C ARG A 195 5.70 29.49 -11.19
N ARG A 196 4.98 30.61 -11.16
CA ARG A 196 5.16 31.73 -12.08
C ARG A 196 6.38 32.58 -11.73
N GLU A 197 6.75 33.54 -12.59
CA GLU A 197 7.84 34.50 -12.36
C GLU A 197 7.61 35.37 -11.13
N ASN A 198 6.36 35.71 -10.82
CA ASN A 198 5.99 36.46 -9.61
C ASN A 198 6.10 35.63 -8.31
N GLN A 199 6.69 34.43 -8.36
CA GLN A 199 6.86 33.48 -7.26
C GLN A 199 5.55 32.89 -6.72
N LYS A 200 4.41 33.13 -7.36
CA LYS A 200 3.14 32.49 -7.01
C LYS A 200 3.03 31.09 -7.60
N SER A 201 2.44 30.21 -6.84
CA SER A 201 2.14 28.82 -7.23
C SER A 201 0.73 28.73 -7.80
N ILE A 202 0.56 27.98 -8.86
CA ILE A 202 -0.72 27.71 -9.51
C ILE A 202 -0.86 26.22 -9.80
N VAL A 203 -2.10 25.76 -9.91
CA VAL A 203 -2.44 24.46 -10.48
C VAL A 203 -2.83 24.67 -11.95
N VAL A 204 -2.24 23.90 -12.83
CA VAL A 204 -2.58 23.89 -14.26
C VAL A 204 -3.28 22.58 -14.58
N VAL A 205 -4.48 22.66 -15.16
CA VAL A 205 -5.27 21.50 -15.57
C VAL A 205 -5.54 21.61 -17.06
N ASN A 206 -5.06 20.67 -17.88
CA ASN A 206 -5.21 20.71 -19.33
C ASN A 206 -4.93 22.12 -19.89
N ASN A 207 -3.80 22.69 -19.54
CA ASN A 207 -3.37 24.04 -19.91
C ASN A 207 -4.26 25.21 -19.40
N THR A 208 -5.19 24.93 -18.49
CA THR A 208 -5.99 25.97 -17.81
C THR A 208 -5.41 26.23 -16.43
N GLU A 209 -5.09 27.51 -16.16
CA GLU A 209 -4.43 27.93 -14.91
C GLU A 209 -5.44 28.31 -13.82
N SER A 210 -5.13 27.97 -12.56
CA SER A 210 -5.88 28.39 -11.37
C SER A 210 -5.56 29.83 -10.97
N GLU A 211 -6.20 30.29 -9.89
CA GLU A 211 -5.81 31.47 -9.13
C GLU A 211 -4.38 31.32 -8.57
N ASP A 212 -3.76 32.47 -8.27
CA ASP A 212 -2.42 32.59 -7.69
C ASP A 212 -2.43 32.34 -6.17
N TYR A 213 -1.58 31.45 -5.69
CA TYR A 213 -1.35 31.18 -4.28
C TYR A 213 0.14 31.33 -3.91
N ASP A 214 0.45 31.64 -2.65
CA ASP A 214 1.84 31.62 -2.21
C ASP A 214 2.41 30.22 -2.09
N TYR A 215 1.55 29.26 -1.74
CA TYR A 215 1.93 27.86 -1.58
C TYR A 215 0.75 26.94 -1.91
N ILE A 216 1.03 25.83 -2.56
CA ILE A 216 0.11 24.71 -2.78
C ILE A 216 0.67 23.49 -2.06
N GLY A 217 -0.12 22.94 -1.16
CA GLY A 217 0.28 21.79 -0.33
C GLY A 217 0.58 20.54 -1.15
N TYR A 218 1.50 19.70 -0.65
CA TYR A 218 1.98 18.45 -1.27
C TYR A 218 2.53 18.57 -2.70
N GLY A 219 2.45 19.74 -3.31
CA GLY A 219 2.90 19.94 -4.69
C GLY A 219 2.09 19.21 -5.75
N ILE A 220 0.94 18.62 -5.40
CA ILE A 220 -0.05 18.05 -6.33
C ILE A 220 -1.44 18.06 -5.70
N PRO A 221 -2.50 18.26 -6.51
CA PRO A 221 -3.88 17.99 -6.13
C PRO A 221 -4.15 16.49 -5.97
N ILE A 222 -5.16 16.15 -5.18
CA ILE A 222 -5.72 14.81 -5.13
C ILE A 222 -6.98 14.72 -5.98
N PHE A 223 -7.23 13.57 -6.57
CA PHE A 223 -8.42 13.29 -7.35
C PHE A 223 -9.40 12.39 -6.60
N SER A 224 -10.70 12.56 -6.88
CA SER A 224 -11.69 11.56 -6.49
C SER A 224 -11.43 10.22 -7.17
N PRO A 225 -11.85 9.08 -6.60
CA PRO A 225 -11.68 7.76 -7.21
C PRO A 225 -12.21 7.61 -8.63
N ASP A 226 -13.28 8.34 -9.01
CA ASP A 226 -13.82 8.36 -10.38
C ASP A 226 -13.08 9.35 -11.31
N GLY A 227 -12.08 10.08 -10.79
CA GLY A 227 -11.26 11.03 -11.54
C GLY A 227 -11.96 12.34 -11.92
N LYS A 228 -13.25 12.55 -11.58
CA LYS A 228 -14.00 13.73 -12.02
C LYS A 228 -13.71 14.97 -11.17
N HIS A 229 -13.50 14.78 -9.88
CA HIS A 229 -13.27 15.86 -8.91
C HIS A 229 -11.81 15.96 -8.53
N MET A 230 -11.40 17.16 -8.14
CA MET A 230 -10.03 17.47 -7.74
C MET A 230 -10.05 18.43 -6.55
N ALA A 231 -9.16 18.18 -5.59
CA ALA A 231 -9.01 19.07 -4.46
C ALA A 231 -7.53 19.24 -4.05
N TYR A 232 -7.20 20.42 -3.53
CA TYR A 232 -5.87 20.72 -3.00
C TYR A 232 -5.95 21.78 -1.91
N SER A 233 -4.98 21.79 -1.00
CA SER A 233 -4.79 22.88 -0.04
C SER A 233 -3.89 23.96 -0.64
N ALA A 234 -4.22 25.21 -0.38
CA ALA A 234 -3.43 26.37 -0.77
C ALA A 234 -3.28 27.34 0.40
N ARG A 235 -2.27 28.19 0.38
CA ARG A 235 -2.00 29.18 1.44
C ARG A 235 -1.67 30.55 0.86
N ASP A 236 -2.19 31.57 1.51
CA ASP A 236 -1.82 32.97 1.33
C ASP A 236 -0.93 33.42 2.50
N PHE A 237 0.28 33.86 2.23
CA PHE A 237 1.24 34.26 3.27
C PHE A 237 0.95 35.65 3.87
N LYS A 238 0.18 36.51 3.18
CA LYS A 238 -0.19 37.83 3.71
C LYS A 238 -1.19 37.71 4.85
N THR A 239 -2.19 36.85 4.66
CA THR A 239 -3.20 36.53 5.69
C THR A 239 -2.75 35.43 6.62
N ASN A 240 -1.74 34.65 6.20
CA ASN A 240 -1.27 33.41 6.83
C ASN A 240 -2.38 32.35 6.97
N LEU A 241 -3.39 32.39 6.10
CA LEU A 241 -4.51 31.45 6.08
C LEU A 241 -4.36 30.38 5.01
N ALA A 242 -4.85 29.21 5.31
CA ALA A 242 -4.94 28.08 4.40
C ALA A 242 -6.40 27.89 3.95
N ILE A 243 -6.59 27.49 2.71
CA ILE A 243 -7.88 27.14 2.13
C ILE A 243 -7.81 25.78 1.45
N VAL A 244 -8.94 25.12 1.28
CA VAL A 244 -9.07 24.00 0.36
C VAL A 244 -9.79 24.47 -0.89
N VAL A 245 -9.20 24.20 -2.04
CA VAL A 245 -9.81 24.45 -3.35
C VAL A 245 -10.38 23.14 -3.86
N PHE A 246 -11.66 23.13 -4.17
CA PHE A 246 -12.38 21.98 -4.71
C PHE A 246 -12.95 22.34 -6.09
N ASP A 247 -12.58 21.61 -7.13
CA ASP A 247 -12.96 21.86 -8.53
C ASP A 247 -12.78 23.32 -8.95
N GLY A 248 -11.65 23.91 -8.57
CA GLY A 248 -11.31 25.32 -8.85
C GLY A 248 -12.03 26.34 -7.98
N LYS A 249 -12.89 25.94 -7.04
CA LYS A 249 -13.57 26.86 -6.12
C LYS A 249 -12.90 26.86 -4.75
N ALA A 250 -12.52 28.03 -4.29
CA ALA A 250 -11.94 28.24 -2.97
C ALA A 250 -13.01 28.08 -1.88
N GLY A 251 -12.70 27.28 -0.85
CA GLY A 251 -13.52 27.13 0.36
C GLY A 251 -13.23 28.22 1.41
N ASN A 252 -13.67 27.98 2.64
CA ASN A 252 -13.44 28.91 3.74
C ASN A 252 -11.95 28.93 4.14
N PRO A 253 -11.44 30.10 4.61
CA PRO A 253 -10.09 30.24 5.12
C PRO A 253 -9.97 29.71 6.57
N TYR A 254 -8.83 29.07 6.86
CA TYR A 254 -8.50 28.47 8.16
C TYR A 254 -7.06 28.82 8.56
N ASN A 255 -6.74 28.75 9.85
CA ASN A 255 -5.39 28.95 10.33
C ASN A 255 -4.42 27.85 9.80
N ALA A 256 -4.91 26.64 9.70
CA ALA A 256 -4.18 25.54 9.07
C ALA A 256 -5.13 24.49 8.47
N VAL A 257 -4.66 23.85 7.40
CA VAL A 257 -5.22 22.63 6.81
C VAL A 257 -4.05 21.67 6.65
N PRO A 258 -3.97 20.56 7.41
CA PRO A 258 -2.92 19.57 7.24
C PRO A 258 -3.01 18.93 5.85
N GLU A 259 -1.92 18.91 5.16
CA GLU A 259 -1.87 18.44 3.76
C GLU A 259 -2.40 17.00 3.58
N ARG A 260 -2.18 16.11 4.57
CA ARG A 260 -2.63 14.72 4.53
C ARG A 260 -4.03 14.49 5.11
N SER A 261 -4.73 15.53 5.48
CA SER A 261 -6.07 15.38 6.06
C SER A 261 -7.18 15.34 5.03
N LEU A 262 -6.89 15.71 3.77
CA LEU A 262 -7.88 15.79 2.72
C LEU A 262 -8.08 14.40 2.10
N VAL A 263 -9.33 13.92 2.12
CA VAL A 263 -9.74 12.60 1.66
C VAL A 263 -11.03 12.69 0.84
N PHE A 264 -11.13 11.87 -0.21
CA PHE A 264 -12.39 11.63 -0.92
C PHE A 264 -13.06 10.35 -0.42
N SER A 265 -14.39 10.30 -0.49
CA SER A 265 -15.11 9.04 -0.30
C SER A 265 -14.84 8.09 -1.48
N PRO A 266 -14.81 6.75 -1.24
CA PRO A 266 -14.61 5.77 -2.31
C PRO A 266 -15.64 5.84 -3.44
N ASP A 267 -16.88 6.29 -3.16
CA ASP A 267 -17.93 6.50 -4.15
C ASP A 267 -17.83 7.86 -4.88
N SER A 268 -16.79 8.66 -4.57
CA SER A 268 -16.50 9.97 -5.15
C SER A 268 -17.53 11.08 -4.91
N LYS A 269 -18.53 10.85 -4.05
CA LYS A 269 -19.61 11.84 -3.83
C LYS A 269 -19.29 12.86 -2.75
N SER A 270 -18.33 12.56 -1.89
CA SER A 270 -17.99 13.38 -0.73
C SER A 270 -16.49 13.56 -0.58
N PHE A 271 -16.10 14.64 0.08
CA PHE A 271 -14.73 14.87 0.52
C PHE A 271 -14.71 15.48 1.91
N ALA A 272 -13.62 15.26 2.65
CA ALA A 272 -13.44 15.81 3.97
C ALA A 272 -11.98 16.18 4.23
N TYR A 273 -11.76 17.10 5.17
CA TYR A 273 -10.43 17.50 5.60
C TYR A 273 -10.44 18.06 7.02
N GLY A 274 -9.29 18.03 7.68
CA GLY A 274 -9.08 18.69 8.95
C GLY A 274 -8.78 20.18 8.75
N ALA A 275 -9.35 21.03 9.60
CA ALA A 275 -9.12 22.47 9.57
C ALA A 275 -8.93 23.03 10.97
N GLN A 276 -8.01 23.96 11.13
CA GLN A 276 -7.77 24.67 12.39
C GLN A 276 -8.39 26.06 12.37
N ILE A 277 -9.17 26.37 13.39
CA ILE A 277 -9.67 27.71 13.68
C ILE A 277 -9.24 28.09 15.10
N ALA A 278 -8.46 29.18 15.22
CA ALA A 278 -7.80 29.56 16.45
C ALA A 278 -7.03 28.38 17.07
N ASN A 279 -7.39 27.96 18.29
CA ASN A 279 -6.73 26.85 18.98
C ASN A 279 -7.47 25.51 18.83
N ASN A 280 -8.56 25.46 18.07
CA ASN A 280 -9.37 24.26 17.90
C ASN A 280 -9.25 23.68 16.50
N TRP A 281 -9.48 22.40 16.39
CA TRP A 281 -9.57 21.63 15.16
C TRP A 281 -11.00 21.20 14.90
N GLN A 282 -11.37 21.09 13.66
CA GLN A 282 -12.66 20.55 13.21
C GLN A 282 -12.46 19.75 11.93
N VAL A 283 -13.37 18.85 11.64
CA VAL A 283 -13.51 18.24 10.33
C VAL A 283 -14.44 19.12 9.50
N VAL A 284 -14.12 19.27 8.23
CA VAL A 284 -14.97 19.95 7.24
C VAL A 284 -15.35 18.90 6.20
N ALA A 285 -16.62 18.54 6.15
CA ALA A 285 -17.16 17.59 5.17
C ALA A 285 -17.98 18.33 4.12
N ASN A 286 -17.67 18.16 2.84
CA ASN A 286 -18.34 18.83 1.73
C ASN A 286 -18.49 20.37 1.92
N ASN A 287 -17.44 21.02 2.41
CA ASN A 287 -17.38 22.43 2.82
C ASN A 287 -18.27 22.81 4.01
N VAL A 288 -18.87 21.86 4.72
CA VAL A 288 -19.64 22.10 5.94
C VAL A 288 -18.75 21.73 7.14
N PRO A 289 -18.45 22.70 8.05
CA PRO A 289 -17.68 22.41 9.25
C PRO A 289 -18.49 21.65 10.28
N GLU A 290 -17.88 20.66 10.91
CA GLU A 290 -18.44 19.90 12.02
C GLU A 290 -18.04 20.50 13.38
N GLU A 291 -18.25 19.76 14.48
CA GLU A 291 -17.95 20.16 15.86
C GLU A 291 -16.45 20.46 16.05
N LYS A 292 -16.14 21.33 17.02
CA LYS A 292 -14.76 21.75 17.34
C LYS A 292 -14.17 20.92 18.47
N TYR A 293 -12.93 20.50 18.27
CA TYR A 293 -12.14 19.67 19.17
C TYR A 293 -10.77 20.29 19.46
N LEU A 294 -10.11 19.83 20.51
CA LEU A 294 -8.74 20.20 20.80
C LEU A 294 -7.77 19.62 19.74
N LYS A 295 -8.06 18.42 19.26
CA LYS A 295 -7.34 17.74 18.17
C LYS A 295 -8.31 16.93 17.32
N VAL A 296 -7.96 16.78 16.03
CA VAL A 296 -8.59 15.87 15.09
C VAL A 296 -7.48 15.12 14.35
N ASP A 297 -7.67 13.83 14.12
CA ASP A 297 -6.70 12.97 13.43
C ASP A 297 -7.40 11.81 12.71
N ASN A 298 -6.73 11.20 11.73
CA ASN A 298 -7.19 9.99 11.03
C ASN A 298 -8.61 10.11 10.43
N ILE A 299 -8.80 11.12 9.61
CA ILE A 299 -10.06 11.34 8.87
C ILE A 299 -10.13 10.31 7.74
N GLN A 300 -11.21 9.54 7.66
CA GLN A 300 -11.43 8.55 6.61
C GLN A 300 -12.90 8.29 6.36
N TYR A 301 -13.21 7.87 5.14
CA TYR A 301 -14.52 7.33 4.78
C TYR A 301 -14.55 5.82 4.91
N SER A 302 -15.74 5.26 5.16
CA SER A 302 -15.98 3.82 5.07
C SER A 302 -15.75 3.32 3.63
N PRO A 303 -15.45 2.02 3.42
CA PRO A 303 -15.24 1.46 2.08
C PRO A 303 -16.43 1.62 1.13
N ASP A 304 -17.67 1.67 1.65
CA ASP A 304 -18.89 1.93 0.87
C ASP A 304 -19.15 3.43 0.60
N GLY A 305 -18.30 4.31 1.14
CA GLY A 305 -18.35 5.76 0.94
C GLY A 305 -19.40 6.52 1.73
N LYS A 306 -20.19 5.85 2.59
CA LYS A 306 -21.35 6.46 3.24
C LYS A 306 -21.05 7.13 4.57
N HIS A 307 -20.06 6.64 5.30
CA HIS A 307 -19.74 7.05 6.66
C HIS A 307 -18.40 7.76 6.74
N LEU A 308 -18.34 8.85 7.48
CA LEU A 308 -17.13 9.61 7.77
C LEU A 308 -16.72 9.37 9.22
N THR A 309 -15.51 8.88 9.43
CA THR A 309 -14.97 8.60 10.77
C THR A 309 -13.65 9.31 10.99
N TYR A 310 -13.45 9.80 12.20
CA TYR A 310 -12.18 10.42 12.62
C TYR A 310 -11.96 10.28 14.12
N LYS A 311 -10.74 10.50 14.56
CA LYS A 311 -10.41 10.60 15.99
C LYS A 311 -10.46 12.07 16.42
N ALA A 312 -11.07 12.33 17.57
CA ALA A 312 -11.15 13.66 18.15
C ALA A 312 -10.73 13.67 19.63
N GLN A 313 -10.22 14.81 20.09
CA GLN A 313 -9.86 15.01 21.50
C GLN A 313 -10.63 16.18 22.08
N LYS A 314 -11.34 15.94 23.22
CA LYS A 314 -12.13 16.92 23.94
C LYS A 314 -11.94 16.70 25.45
N GLY A 315 -11.70 17.76 26.22
CA GLY A 315 -11.51 17.63 27.66
C GLY A 315 -10.37 16.68 28.10
N GLY A 316 -9.33 16.56 27.31
CA GLY A 316 -8.20 15.66 27.60
C GLY A 316 -8.46 14.18 27.26
N LYS A 317 -9.67 13.81 26.84
CA LYS A 317 -10.03 12.46 26.42
C LYS A 317 -10.13 12.36 24.91
N TRP A 318 -9.86 11.17 24.39
CA TRP A 318 -10.01 10.81 22.98
C TRP A 318 -11.35 10.10 22.75
N MET A 319 -11.88 10.23 21.56
CA MET A 319 -13.06 9.53 21.08
C MET A 319 -12.97 9.29 19.59
N VAL A 320 -13.69 8.30 19.11
CA VAL A 320 -13.99 8.12 17.69
C VAL A 320 -15.29 8.86 17.41
N VAL A 321 -15.30 9.65 16.35
CA VAL A 321 -16.50 10.36 15.88
C VAL A 321 -16.90 9.76 14.55
N THR A 322 -18.16 9.38 14.39
CA THR A 322 -18.69 8.83 13.15
C THR A 322 -19.94 9.62 12.75
N ASP A 323 -19.95 10.17 11.53
CA ASP A 323 -21.02 11.02 11.00
C ASP A 323 -21.43 12.15 11.98
N GLY A 324 -20.42 12.80 12.56
CA GLY A 324 -20.61 13.88 13.55
C GLY A 324 -21.08 13.42 14.93
N LYS A 325 -21.28 12.12 15.17
CA LYS A 325 -21.69 11.58 16.48
C LYS A 325 -20.45 11.17 17.28
N GLU A 326 -20.32 11.71 18.49
CA GLU A 326 -19.23 11.38 19.42
C GLU A 326 -19.45 10.00 20.04
N GLY A 327 -18.45 9.11 19.92
CA GLY A 327 -18.38 7.85 20.65
C GLY A 327 -17.95 8.04 22.12
N PHE A 328 -17.69 6.96 22.85
CA PHE A 328 -17.30 7.04 24.26
C PHE A 328 -15.88 7.61 24.45
N ALA A 329 -15.73 8.38 25.53
CA ALA A 329 -14.47 9.05 25.85
C ALA A 329 -13.46 8.11 26.53
N VAL A 330 -12.22 8.04 26.03
CA VAL A 330 -11.14 7.16 26.50
C VAL A 330 -9.85 7.91 26.79
N ASP A 331 -8.93 7.29 27.51
CA ASP A 331 -7.64 7.90 27.83
C ASP A 331 -6.75 8.05 26.59
N SER A 332 -6.78 7.06 25.70
CA SER A 332 -6.01 7.05 24.47
C SER A 332 -6.65 6.12 23.43
N LEU A 333 -6.47 6.45 22.16
CA LEU A 333 -6.79 5.59 21.02
C LEU A 333 -5.51 5.10 20.38
N MET A 334 -5.55 3.89 19.82
CA MET A 334 -4.44 3.28 19.08
C MET A 334 -4.03 4.17 17.90
N LYS A 335 -2.75 4.13 17.51
CA LYS A 335 -2.26 4.82 16.32
C LYS A 335 -2.90 4.20 15.07
N GLY A 336 -3.32 5.05 14.13
CA GLY A 336 -3.71 4.61 12.80
C GLY A 336 -5.16 4.15 12.61
N PHE A 337 -6.13 4.40 13.49
CA PHE A 337 -7.48 3.81 13.34
C PHE A 337 -8.62 4.63 13.90
N PRO A 338 -9.88 4.36 13.47
CA PRO A 338 -10.58 3.05 13.36
C PRO A 338 -10.37 2.30 12.03
N VAL A 339 -10.50 0.96 12.05
CA VAL A 339 -10.52 0.10 10.86
C VAL A 339 -11.97 -0.23 10.52
N PHE A 340 -12.35 -0.06 9.26
CA PHE A 340 -13.67 -0.49 8.80
C PHE A 340 -13.67 -1.95 8.34
N SER A 341 -14.79 -2.65 8.54
CA SER A 341 -15.10 -3.86 7.78
C SER A 341 -15.24 -3.51 6.29
N ALA A 342 -15.04 -4.48 5.40
CA ALA A 342 -15.05 -4.24 3.94
C ALA A 342 -16.43 -3.75 3.44
N ASP A 343 -17.52 -4.10 4.11
CA ASP A 343 -18.88 -3.62 3.82
C ASP A 343 -19.21 -2.26 4.44
N GLY A 344 -18.27 -1.65 5.19
CA GLY A 344 -18.42 -0.35 5.83
C GLY A 344 -19.32 -0.32 7.06
N LYS A 345 -19.91 -1.46 7.48
CA LYS A 345 -20.93 -1.48 8.55
C LYS A 345 -20.38 -1.53 9.96
N ASN A 346 -19.13 -1.96 10.12
CA ASN A 346 -18.48 -2.07 11.41
C ASN A 346 -17.17 -1.30 11.43
N THR A 347 -16.80 -0.79 12.60
CA THR A 347 -15.46 -0.27 12.89
C THR A 347 -14.84 -1.03 14.05
N ALA A 348 -13.52 -1.26 13.98
CA ALA A 348 -12.75 -1.82 15.09
C ALA A 348 -11.60 -0.90 15.45
N TYR A 349 -11.35 -0.71 16.74
CA TYR A 349 -10.22 0.08 17.22
C TYR A 349 -9.76 -0.32 18.61
N GLY A 350 -8.47 -0.05 18.86
CA GLY A 350 -7.90 -0.19 20.19
C GLY A 350 -8.05 1.08 21.02
N TYR A 351 -8.44 0.94 22.28
CA TYR A 351 -8.53 2.02 23.26
C TYR A 351 -7.85 1.66 24.58
N LYS A 352 -7.36 2.68 25.29
CA LYS A 352 -6.73 2.49 26.59
C LYS A 352 -7.71 2.83 27.71
N LYS A 353 -7.82 1.92 28.69
CA LYS A 353 -8.61 2.09 29.91
C LYS A 353 -7.84 1.46 31.09
N SER A 354 -7.71 2.20 32.19
CA SER A 354 -7.03 1.71 33.42
C SER A 354 -5.63 1.14 33.15
N GLY A 355 -4.87 1.77 32.25
CA GLY A 355 -3.48 1.37 31.94
C GLY A 355 -3.34 0.24 30.93
N LYS A 356 -4.40 -0.47 30.56
CA LYS A 356 -4.40 -1.56 29.58
C LYS A 356 -5.12 -1.16 28.29
N TRP A 357 -4.74 -1.82 27.20
CA TRP A 357 -5.37 -1.66 25.90
C TRP A 357 -6.44 -2.73 25.67
N HIS A 358 -7.56 -2.31 25.11
CA HIS A 358 -8.73 -3.13 24.78
C HIS A 358 -9.12 -2.91 23.33
N VAL A 359 -9.75 -3.90 22.70
CA VAL A 359 -10.35 -3.77 21.37
C VAL A 359 -11.86 -3.60 21.51
N VAL A 360 -12.43 -2.73 20.71
CA VAL A 360 -13.88 -2.59 20.56
C VAL A 360 -14.26 -2.70 19.09
N VAL A 361 -15.43 -3.28 18.84
CA VAL A 361 -16.11 -3.27 17.53
C VAL A 361 -17.43 -2.51 17.71
N GLU A 362 -17.68 -1.54 16.84
CA GLU A 362 -18.91 -0.74 16.82
C GLU A 362 -19.60 -0.88 15.46
N GLN A 363 -20.92 -0.99 15.47
CA GLN A 363 -21.73 -0.87 14.26
C GLN A 363 -21.95 0.60 13.91
N VAL A 364 -21.77 0.91 12.61
CA VAL A 364 -21.86 2.28 12.10
C VAL A 364 -23.30 2.69 11.80
N ASP A 365 -24.16 1.76 11.36
CA ASP A 365 -25.51 2.01 10.81
C ASP A 365 -26.67 2.05 11.83
N THR A 366 -26.42 1.86 13.12
CA THR A 366 -27.52 1.85 14.09
C THR A 366 -28.01 3.25 14.39
N GLN A 367 -29.17 3.63 13.86
CA GLN A 367 -29.89 4.88 14.21
C GLN A 367 -30.37 4.92 15.68
N GLU A 368 -30.24 3.84 16.40
CA GLU A 368 -30.69 3.74 17.80
C GLU A 368 -29.48 3.75 18.75
N ASN A 369 -29.41 4.82 19.54
CA ASN A 369 -28.58 5.00 20.73
C ASN A 369 -27.21 4.34 20.75
N ILE A 370 -26.19 5.18 20.65
CA ILE A 370 -24.73 4.93 20.78
C ILE A 370 -24.34 4.05 22.01
N ASN A 371 -25.30 3.59 22.80
CA ASN A 371 -25.12 2.77 24.00
C ASN A 371 -25.24 1.25 23.78
N GLN A 372 -25.50 0.77 22.56
CA GLN A 372 -25.38 -0.66 22.25
C GLN A 372 -24.03 -0.94 21.60
N GLN A 373 -23.01 -0.89 22.42
CA GLN A 373 -21.73 -1.52 22.13
C GLN A 373 -21.98 -3.02 21.97
N PHE A 374 -21.87 -3.52 20.76
CA PHE A 374 -21.67 -4.96 20.56
C PHE A 374 -20.27 -5.31 21.06
N PHE A 375 -20.14 -5.43 22.39
CA PHE A 375 -19.01 -6.13 22.97
C PHE A 375 -19.10 -7.58 22.50
N ILE A 376 -18.26 -7.96 21.57
CA ILE A 376 -17.95 -9.37 21.45
C ILE A 376 -17.26 -9.71 22.76
N SER A 377 -17.92 -10.45 23.63
CA SER A 377 -17.53 -10.77 25.00
C SER A 377 -16.12 -11.33 25.18
N ASN A 378 -15.46 -11.68 24.07
CA ASN A 378 -14.12 -12.23 24.03
C ASN A 378 -12.98 -11.18 24.06
N PHE A 379 -13.27 -9.87 23.92
CA PHE A 379 -12.26 -8.81 23.86
C PHE A 379 -12.12 -7.98 25.16
N GLU A 380 -12.75 -8.43 26.25
CA GLU A 380 -12.64 -7.76 27.56
C GLU A 380 -11.23 -7.80 28.14
N LYS A 381 -10.41 -8.75 27.72
CA LYS A 381 -9.03 -8.86 28.18
C LYS A 381 -8.23 -7.60 27.80
N GLY A 382 -7.53 -7.06 28.80
CA GLY A 382 -6.62 -5.92 28.58
C GLY A 382 -5.21 -6.38 28.25
N TYR A 383 -4.57 -5.76 27.27
CA TYR A 383 -3.23 -6.04 26.77
C TYR A 383 -2.26 -4.90 27.07
N ASP A 384 -0.95 -5.15 26.96
CA ASP A 384 0.07 -4.11 27.13
C ASP A 384 0.07 -3.15 25.92
N GLU A 385 -0.21 -3.69 24.73
CA GLU A 385 -0.32 -2.93 23.49
C GLU A 385 -1.21 -3.66 22.49
N ILE A 386 -1.98 -2.91 21.70
CA ILE A 386 -2.63 -3.38 20.48
C ILE A 386 -1.90 -2.75 19.31
N ILE A 387 -1.41 -3.58 18.40
CA ILE A 387 -0.53 -3.18 17.31
C ILE A 387 -1.30 -2.93 16.03
N ALA A 388 -2.22 -3.84 15.68
CA ALA A 388 -3.05 -3.77 14.47
C ALA A 388 -4.32 -4.60 14.64
N CYS A 389 -5.37 -4.23 13.90
CA CYS A 389 -6.64 -4.96 13.80
C CYS A 389 -6.97 -5.20 12.33
N PHE A 390 -7.64 -6.33 12.02
CA PHE A 390 -7.97 -6.74 10.67
C PHE A 390 -9.33 -7.42 10.65
N PHE A 391 -10.23 -6.99 9.78
CA PHE A 391 -11.45 -7.73 9.47
C PHE A 391 -11.19 -8.75 8.35
N SER A 392 -11.89 -9.87 8.39
CA SER A 392 -11.93 -10.81 7.29
C SER A 392 -12.66 -10.22 6.06
N PRO A 393 -12.40 -10.71 4.84
CA PRO A 393 -13.11 -10.27 3.63
C PRO A 393 -14.65 -10.44 3.71
N ASP A 394 -15.16 -11.45 4.42
CA ASP A 394 -16.60 -11.68 4.61
C ASP A 394 -17.21 -10.85 5.76
N ASN A 395 -16.39 -10.04 6.44
CA ASN A 395 -16.75 -9.15 7.56
C ASN A 395 -17.23 -9.86 8.85
N LYS A 396 -17.02 -11.17 8.98
CA LYS A 396 -17.52 -11.95 10.13
C LYS A 396 -16.46 -12.19 11.19
N HIS A 397 -15.17 -12.09 10.85
CA HIS A 397 -14.05 -12.38 11.73
C HIS A 397 -13.24 -11.13 11.99
N LEU A 398 -12.67 -11.03 13.19
CA LEU A 398 -11.73 -9.99 13.58
C LEU A 398 -10.47 -10.61 14.16
N SER A 399 -9.33 -10.32 13.54
CA SER A 399 -8.03 -10.64 14.10
C SER A 399 -7.30 -9.37 14.52
N PHE A 400 -6.52 -9.46 15.59
CA PHE A 400 -5.68 -8.34 16.02
C PHE A 400 -4.38 -8.84 16.64
N ILE A 401 -3.33 -8.03 16.49
CA ILE A 401 -2.00 -8.31 17.00
C ILE A 401 -1.80 -7.57 18.31
N VAL A 402 -1.39 -8.28 19.34
CA VAL A 402 -1.15 -7.72 20.67
C VAL A 402 0.27 -7.99 21.17
N ARG A 403 0.72 -7.16 22.12
CA ARG A 403 1.91 -7.41 22.91
C ARG A 403 1.52 -7.66 24.37
N GLU A 404 2.10 -8.70 24.97
CA GLU A 404 2.08 -8.97 26.41
C GLU A 404 3.53 -9.22 26.85
N GLY A 405 4.05 -8.40 27.73
CA GLY A 405 5.47 -8.42 28.09
C GLY A 405 6.37 -8.18 26.87
N ASN A 406 7.28 -9.12 26.61
CA ASN A 406 8.22 -9.07 25.50
C ASN A 406 7.78 -9.89 24.27
N LYS A 407 6.62 -10.51 24.31
CA LYS A 407 6.10 -11.36 23.24
C LYS A 407 4.90 -10.72 22.55
N LYS A 408 4.71 -11.08 21.29
CA LYS A 408 3.55 -10.73 20.49
C LYS A 408 2.77 -11.98 20.11
N LYS A 409 1.47 -11.82 19.93
CA LYS A 409 0.59 -12.89 19.46
C LYS A 409 -0.58 -12.32 18.66
N VAL A 410 -1.17 -13.15 17.84
CA VAL A 410 -2.44 -12.89 17.17
C VAL A 410 -3.58 -13.36 18.08
N ILE A 411 -4.63 -12.58 18.12
CA ILE A 411 -5.92 -12.96 18.69
C ILE A 411 -6.88 -13.04 17.53
N ASN A 412 -7.42 -14.21 17.27
CA ASN A 412 -8.39 -14.45 16.21
C ASN A 412 -9.75 -14.79 16.83
N ASP A 413 -10.77 -13.94 16.61
CA ASP A 413 -12.10 -14.04 17.23
C ASP A 413 -12.05 -14.26 18.76
N GLY A 414 -11.09 -13.61 19.43
CA GLY A 414 -10.88 -13.72 20.87
C GLY A 414 -10.05 -14.93 21.32
N ILE A 415 -9.65 -15.81 20.42
CA ILE A 415 -8.78 -16.94 20.70
C ILE A 415 -7.32 -16.55 20.46
N ALA A 416 -6.49 -16.73 21.48
CA ALA A 416 -5.05 -16.42 21.39
C ALA A 416 -4.31 -17.54 20.66
N GLU A 417 -3.48 -17.16 19.70
CA GLU A 417 -2.55 -18.06 19.02
C GLU A 417 -1.18 -18.10 19.73
N ASN A 418 -0.20 -18.73 19.08
CA ASN A 418 1.16 -18.86 19.60
C ASN A 418 1.85 -17.50 19.81
N GLU A 419 2.78 -17.47 20.74
CA GLU A 419 3.58 -16.28 21.06
C GLU A 419 4.92 -16.28 20.34
N PHE A 420 5.30 -15.12 19.79
CA PHE A 420 6.55 -14.91 19.08
C PHE A 420 7.31 -13.69 19.62
N ASP A 421 8.61 -13.59 19.32
CA ASP A 421 9.40 -12.41 19.71
C ASP A 421 8.95 -11.16 18.97
N ASP A 422 8.52 -11.31 17.73
CA ASP A 422 7.96 -10.25 16.93
C ASP A 422 6.96 -10.80 15.91
N ILE A 423 5.97 -9.99 15.55
CA ILE A 423 5.03 -10.24 14.46
C ILE A 423 4.99 -8.98 13.61
N VAL A 424 5.16 -9.14 12.30
CA VAL A 424 5.00 -8.03 11.37
C VAL A 424 3.54 -7.58 11.39
N PRO A 425 3.23 -6.27 11.49
CA PRO A 425 1.86 -5.77 11.62
C PRO A 425 1.09 -5.83 10.30
N ASN A 426 1.11 -6.98 9.68
CA ASN A 426 0.37 -7.33 8.48
C ASN A 426 -0.10 -8.79 8.60
N LEU A 427 -1.40 -8.97 8.45
CA LEU A 427 -2.07 -10.26 8.48
C LEU A 427 -2.89 -10.39 7.20
N THR A 428 -2.78 -11.53 6.55
CA THR A 428 -3.51 -11.83 5.31
C THR A 428 -4.56 -12.88 5.58
N TYR A 429 -5.82 -12.58 5.25
CA TYR A 429 -6.89 -13.57 5.19
C TYR A 429 -6.94 -14.23 3.82
N SER A 430 -7.35 -15.50 3.78
CA SER A 430 -7.73 -16.16 2.53
C SER A 430 -8.97 -15.50 1.91
N PRO A 431 -9.17 -15.58 0.58
CA PRO A 431 -10.36 -15.04 -0.09
C PRO A 431 -11.70 -15.56 0.48
N ASP A 432 -11.76 -16.80 0.96
CA ASP A 432 -12.95 -17.39 1.59
C ASP A 432 -13.09 -17.06 3.09
N SER A 433 -12.17 -16.25 3.63
CA SER A 433 -12.14 -15.79 5.03
C SER A 433 -11.90 -16.87 6.10
N LYS A 434 -11.55 -18.10 5.72
CA LYS A 434 -11.39 -19.20 6.68
C LYS A 434 -9.99 -19.36 7.22
N HIS A 435 -8.99 -18.85 6.50
CA HIS A 435 -7.59 -18.99 6.84
C HIS A 435 -6.94 -17.62 7.07
N ILE A 436 -5.96 -17.57 7.98
CA ILE A 436 -5.13 -16.41 8.24
C ILE A 436 -3.65 -16.77 8.15
N ALA A 437 -2.87 -15.90 7.56
CA ALA A 437 -1.42 -16.06 7.50
C ALA A 437 -0.69 -14.77 7.89
N TYR A 438 0.41 -14.90 8.62
CA TYR A 438 1.23 -13.77 9.03
C TYR A 438 2.70 -14.15 9.21
N LEU A 439 3.58 -13.14 9.16
CA LEU A 439 5.01 -13.29 9.38
C LEU A 439 5.35 -13.09 10.86
N ALA A 440 5.95 -14.12 11.46
CA ALA A 440 6.50 -14.07 12.78
C ALA A 440 8.04 -14.13 12.75
N ARG A 441 8.67 -13.64 13.83
CA ARG A 441 10.10 -13.67 14.05
C ARG A 441 10.39 -14.32 15.41
N ILE A 442 11.40 -15.18 15.43
CA ILE A 442 11.90 -15.82 16.63
C ILE A 442 13.40 -15.53 16.81
N LYS A 443 13.86 -15.54 18.05
CA LYS A 443 15.26 -15.40 18.40
C LYS A 443 15.69 -16.67 19.12
N GLU A 444 16.46 -17.51 18.46
CA GLU A 444 17.09 -18.67 19.08
C GLU A 444 18.61 -18.50 19.06
N ALA A 445 19.23 -18.68 20.21
CA ALA A 445 20.71 -18.72 20.39
C ALA A 445 21.49 -17.58 19.69
N GLY A 446 20.87 -16.39 19.51
CA GLY A 446 21.50 -15.24 18.85
C GLY A 446 21.11 -15.04 17.40
N ASP A 447 20.59 -16.05 16.74
CA ASP A 447 20.10 -15.96 15.36
C ASP A 447 18.64 -15.50 15.32
N LYS A 448 18.33 -14.63 14.33
CA LYS A 448 16.96 -14.18 14.05
C LYS A 448 16.41 -15.01 12.91
N LYS A 449 15.41 -15.82 13.16
CA LYS A 449 14.70 -16.57 12.13
C LYS A 449 13.33 -15.95 11.87
N LYS A 450 12.85 -16.13 10.66
CA LYS A 450 11.51 -15.72 10.22
C LYS A 450 10.71 -16.95 9.79
N LEU A 451 9.43 -16.94 10.05
CA LEU A 451 8.52 -18.00 9.64
C LEU A 451 7.15 -17.43 9.31
N VAL A 452 6.42 -18.10 8.43
CA VAL A 452 5.00 -17.82 8.19
C VAL A 452 4.19 -18.71 9.11
N VAL A 453 3.25 -18.12 9.80
CA VAL A 453 2.25 -18.84 10.60
C VAL A 453 0.97 -18.91 9.79
N LEU A 454 0.39 -20.10 9.66
CA LEU A 454 -0.89 -20.35 9.02
C LEU A 454 -1.84 -20.94 10.06
N ASP A 455 -2.98 -20.28 10.30
CA ASP A 455 -4.00 -20.69 11.28
C ASP A 455 -3.41 -21.06 12.65
N GLY A 456 -2.52 -20.22 13.17
CA GLY A 456 -1.81 -20.43 14.43
C GLY A 456 -0.71 -21.51 14.38
N SER A 457 -0.55 -22.22 13.27
CA SER A 457 0.48 -23.26 13.10
C SER A 457 1.74 -22.68 12.50
N PRO A 458 2.89 -22.71 13.21
CA PRO A 458 4.17 -22.25 12.68
C PRO A 458 4.67 -23.10 11.52
N GLY A 459 5.06 -22.47 10.43
CA GLY A 459 5.71 -23.11 9.30
C GLY A 459 7.23 -23.24 9.48
N PRO A 460 7.97 -23.62 8.41
CA PRO A 460 9.42 -23.72 8.41
C PRO A 460 10.12 -22.38 8.71
N GLU A 461 11.30 -22.47 9.30
CA GLU A 461 12.15 -21.34 9.65
C GLU A 461 13.11 -20.99 8.52
N PHE A 462 13.28 -19.71 8.27
CA PHE A 462 14.15 -19.16 7.23
C PHE A 462 15.04 -18.03 7.78
N ASP A 463 16.17 -17.78 7.10
CA ASP A 463 17.04 -16.65 7.41
C ASP A 463 16.36 -15.33 7.05
N ASP A 464 15.61 -15.32 5.95
CA ASP A 464 14.80 -14.19 5.54
C ASP A 464 13.50 -14.62 4.82
N ILE A 465 12.49 -13.76 4.88
CA ILE A 465 11.24 -13.88 4.11
C ILE A 465 11.02 -12.52 3.48
N LEU A 466 10.76 -12.51 2.17
CA LEU A 466 10.53 -11.29 1.42
C LEU A 466 9.32 -10.54 2.00
N ASN A 467 9.52 -9.33 2.48
CA ASN A 467 8.49 -8.51 3.12
C ASN A 467 8.43 -7.07 2.58
N GLU A 468 8.97 -6.84 1.39
CA GLU A 468 8.90 -5.55 0.74
C GLU A 468 7.48 -5.31 0.21
N ASN A 469 6.94 -4.11 0.48
CA ASN A 469 5.65 -3.62 -0.04
C ASN A 469 4.35 -4.34 0.43
N LEU A 470 4.33 -4.91 1.65
CA LEU A 470 3.11 -5.36 2.34
C LEU A 470 2.36 -6.58 1.74
N SER A 471 2.76 -7.13 0.61
CA SER A 471 2.07 -8.26 -0.05
C SER A 471 3.03 -9.42 -0.30
N PHE A 472 3.55 -10.02 0.76
CA PHE A 472 4.58 -11.06 0.68
C PHE A 472 4.03 -12.47 0.93
N ILE A 473 2.83 -12.61 1.51
CA ILE A 473 2.12 -13.87 1.67
C ILE A 473 0.85 -13.78 0.83
N LEU A 474 0.70 -14.66 -0.14
CA LEU A 474 -0.46 -14.71 -1.02
C LEU A 474 -1.19 -16.04 -0.86
N PHE A 475 -2.51 -15.95 -0.73
CA PHE A 475 -3.39 -17.11 -0.90
C PHE A 475 -3.80 -17.24 -2.37
N SER A 476 -3.99 -18.47 -2.83
CA SER A 476 -4.64 -18.74 -4.10
C SER A 476 -6.10 -18.28 -4.06
N ARG A 477 -6.70 -18.02 -5.23
CA ARG A 477 -8.10 -17.57 -5.31
C ARG A 477 -9.10 -18.57 -4.78
N ASP A 478 -8.79 -19.85 -4.85
CA ASP A 478 -9.61 -20.91 -4.27
C ASP A 478 -9.35 -21.12 -2.77
N SER A 479 -8.47 -20.30 -2.17
CA SER A 479 -8.13 -20.30 -0.75
C SER A 479 -7.41 -21.55 -0.24
N ARG A 480 -6.98 -22.46 -1.12
CA ARG A 480 -6.40 -23.75 -0.73
C ARG A 480 -4.89 -23.71 -0.56
N HIS A 481 -4.23 -22.75 -1.18
CA HIS A 481 -2.77 -22.67 -1.20
C HIS A 481 -2.28 -21.33 -0.69
N VAL A 482 -1.17 -21.36 0.04
CA VAL A 482 -0.44 -20.17 0.50
C VAL A 482 0.97 -20.17 -0.09
N SER A 483 1.40 -19.04 -0.63
CA SER A 483 2.72 -18.90 -1.22
C SER A 483 3.47 -17.66 -0.72
N TYR A 484 4.78 -17.79 -0.55
CA TYR A 484 5.68 -16.69 -0.19
C TYR A 484 7.11 -17.00 -0.65
N ALA A 485 7.98 -15.99 -0.67
CA ALA A 485 9.39 -16.16 -0.98
C ALA A 485 10.23 -16.12 0.30
N ALA A 486 11.14 -17.08 0.47
CA ALA A 486 11.99 -17.20 1.64
C ALA A 486 13.44 -17.52 1.26
N ALA A 487 14.39 -17.10 2.08
CA ALA A 487 15.82 -17.33 1.90
C ALA A 487 16.40 -18.22 2.98
N SER A 488 17.26 -19.14 2.55
CA SER A 488 18.11 -19.95 3.40
C SER A 488 19.52 -20.00 2.81
N HIS A 489 20.54 -19.78 3.67
CA HIS A 489 21.94 -19.80 3.27
C HIS A 489 22.27 -18.87 2.08
N GLY A 490 21.64 -17.69 2.05
CA GLY A 490 21.85 -16.67 1.03
C GLY A 490 21.19 -16.96 -0.32
N LYS A 491 20.39 -18.01 -0.44
CA LYS A 491 19.61 -18.32 -1.63
C LYS A 491 18.11 -18.24 -1.36
N TRP A 492 17.36 -17.71 -2.33
CA TRP A 492 15.92 -17.54 -2.27
C TRP A 492 15.18 -18.69 -2.93
N SER A 493 14.07 -19.09 -2.36
CA SER A 493 13.15 -20.08 -2.92
C SER A 493 11.71 -19.63 -2.70
N TYR A 494 10.80 -20.11 -3.54
CA TYR A 494 9.37 -20.02 -3.27
C TYR A 494 8.94 -21.16 -2.36
N ILE A 495 8.10 -20.81 -1.41
CA ILE A 495 7.49 -21.74 -0.48
C ILE A 495 6.00 -21.80 -0.82
N ILE A 496 5.47 -22.99 -1.04
CA ILE A 496 4.05 -23.24 -1.26
C ILE A 496 3.61 -24.25 -0.22
N ASP A 497 2.59 -23.92 0.55
CA ASP A 497 2.05 -24.79 1.63
C ASP A 497 3.15 -25.33 2.57
N GLY A 498 4.12 -24.49 2.88
CA GLY A 498 5.26 -24.84 3.73
C GLY A 498 6.36 -25.66 3.04
N GLN A 499 6.20 -26.04 1.77
CA GLN A 499 7.19 -26.81 1.03
C GLN A 499 8.05 -25.90 0.13
N SER A 500 9.37 -26.04 0.23
CA SER A 500 10.30 -25.30 -0.64
C SER A 500 10.30 -25.89 -2.05
N MET A 501 10.16 -25.01 -3.04
CA MET A 501 10.43 -25.36 -4.42
C MET A 501 11.91 -25.69 -4.58
N LYS A 502 12.24 -26.73 -5.34
CA LYS A 502 13.62 -27.28 -5.44
C LYS A 502 14.65 -26.30 -6.05
N ALA A 503 14.22 -25.25 -6.74
CA ALA A 503 15.11 -24.26 -7.34
C ALA A 503 15.43 -23.15 -6.34
N ALA A 504 16.70 -22.77 -6.27
CA ALA A 504 17.20 -21.68 -5.43
C ALA A 504 17.81 -20.58 -6.31
N TYR A 505 17.50 -19.34 -6.01
CA TYR A 505 17.84 -18.16 -6.81
C TYR A 505 18.69 -17.17 -6.01
N ASP A 506 19.47 -16.33 -6.71
CA ASP A 506 20.26 -15.26 -6.10
C ASP A 506 19.35 -14.15 -5.58
N THR A 507 18.30 -13.83 -6.34
CA THR A 507 17.31 -12.81 -6.01
C THR A 507 15.94 -13.21 -6.56
N ILE A 508 14.90 -12.84 -5.83
CA ILE A 508 13.50 -13.01 -6.21
C ILE A 508 12.84 -11.63 -6.19
N CYS A 509 12.05 -11.33 -7.22
CA CYS A 509 11.14 -10.19 -7.23
C CYS A 509 9.79 -10.56 -6.62
N ASN A 510 8.92 -9.57 -6.46
CA ASN A 510 7.60 -9.77 -5.87
C ASN A 510 6.81 -10.88 -6.54
N LEU A 511 6.12 -11.66 -5.71
CA LEU A 511 5.14 -12.65 -6.12
C LEU A 511 3.86 -11.93 -6.58
N VAL A 512 3.29 -12.37 -7.70
CA VAL A 512 2.07 -11.78 -8.28
C VAL A 512 1.04 -12.87 -8.50
N ASP A 513 -0.24 -12.57 -8.22
CA ASP A 513 -1.37 -13.43 -8.59
C ASP A 513 -1.55 -13.40 -10.12
N ALA A 514 -1.33 -14.54 -10.76
CA ALA A 514 -1.43 -14.69 -12.21
C ALA A 514 -2.87 -14.91 -12.73
N GLY A 515 -3.86 -14.85 -11.87
CA GLY A 515 -5.23 -15.24 -12.22
C GLY A 515 -5.41 -16.75 -12.25
N LEU A 516 -6.37 -17.41 -12.61
CA LEU A 516 -6.55 -18.86 -12.83
C LEU A 516 -5.80 -19.75 -11.82
N ASN A 517 -5.98 -19.50 -10.51
CA ASN A 517 -5.37 -20.27 -9.42
C ASN A 517 -3.86 -20.52 -9.60
N GLY A 518 -3.12 -19.46 -9.90
CA GLY A 518 -1.67 -19.55 -10.07
C GLY A 518 -0.95 -18.30 -9.60
N PHE A 519 0.36 -18.40 -9.54
CA PHE A 519 1.24 -17.28 -9.20
C PHE A 519 2.33 -17.13 -10.27
N GLU A 520 2.81 -15.92 -10.44
CA GLU A 520 3.96 -15.62 -11.28
C GLU A 520 4.98 -14.79 -10.50
N SER A 521 6.24 -14.93 -10.84
CA SER A 521 7.30 -14.10 -10.31
C SER A 521 8.52 -14.12 -11.19
N ILE A 522 9.45 -13.21 -10.92
CA ILE A 522 10.73 -13.12 -11.59
C ILE A 522 11.84 -13.42 -10.59
N ALA A 523 12.78 -14.22 -11.02
CA ALA A 523 13.96 -14.55 -10.24
C ALA A 523 15.23 -14.36 -11.07
N VAL A 524 16.34 -14.08 -10.39
CA VAL A 524 17.69 -14.01 -10.97
C VAL A 524 18.53 -15.12 -10.39
N ASN A 525 19.21 -15.87 -11.22
CA ASN A 525 20.21 -16.84 -10.81
C ASN A 525 21.35 -16.93 -11.84
N ASP A 526 22.59 -16.90 -11.36
CA ASP A 526 23.80 -16.97 -12.20
C ASP A 526 23.77 -16.01 -13.40
N GLY A 527 23.32 -14.76 -13.17
CA GLY A 527 23.22 -13.72 -14.19
C GLY A 527 22.15 -13.98 -15.26
N LYS A 528 21.18 -14.83 -15.00
CA LYS A 528 20.03 -15.08 -15.88
C LYS A 528 18.74 -14.67 -15.21
N LEU A 529 17.84 -14.08 -15.97
CA LEU A 529 16.50 -13.71 -15.54
C LEU A 529 15.52 -14.82 -15.91
N TYR A 530 14.71 -15.23 -14.95
CA TYR A 530 13.73 -16.29 -15.10
C TYR A 530 12.33 -15.77 -14.81
N LEU A 531 11.38 -16.06 -15.69
CA LEU A 531 9.96 -15.99 -15.39
C LEU A 531 9.51 -17.34 -14.82
N LEU A 532 8.99 -17.31 -13.64
CA LEU A 532 8.47 -18.47 -12.93
C LEU A 532 6.95 -18.40 -12.91
N LYS A 533 6.31 -19.47 -13.30
CA LYS A 533 4.85 -19.62 -13.26
C LYS A 533 4.52 -20.94 -12.60
N TRP A 534 3.60 -20.91 -11.69
CA TRP A 534 3.03 -22.13 -11.11
C TRP A 534 1.53 -21.99 -11.01
N GLY A 535 0.85 -23.07 -11.40
CA GLY A 535 -0.58 -23.19 -11.38
C GLY A 535 -0.99 -24.40 -10.54
N PHE A 536 -2.10 -24.27 -9.87
CA PHE A 536 -2.75 -25.34 -9.16
C PHE A 536 -3.76 -25.95 -10.14
N GLY A 537 -3.60 -27.24 -10.46
CA GLY A 537 -4.51 -27.94 -11.37
C GLY A 537 -5.93 -27.90 -10.82
N GLY A 538 -6.88 -27.40 -11.62
CA GLY A 538 -8.31 -27.37 -11.32
C GLY A 538 -8.95 -28.74 -11.51
#